data_75148e9936ead37d5d2a4f8e02a8d32c
#
_entry.id   75148e9936ead37d5d2a4f8e02a8d32c
#
_cell.length_a   1.000
_cell.length_b   1.000
_cell.length_c   1.000
_cell.angle_alpha   90.00
_cell.angle_beta   90.00
_cell.angle_gamma   90.00
#
_symmetry.space_group_name_H-M   'P 1'
#
loop_
_entity.id
_entity.type
_entity.pdbx_description
1 polymer ?
#
loop_
_entity_poly.entity_id
_entity_poly.type
_entity_poly.pdbx_seq_one_letter_code
_entity_poly.pdbx_strand_id
1 'polypeptide(L)'
;MTRRLLWASLADQRPRRELHWLSLMPGTRVTALAAERPPGELDWLPATYRRPVRRFVEAGALAWVRELERLPPAYDWCASLELCSLVTGQVTRYARRRGLRQAVLTWENDPRQALYRLPPYRAATQAALAEADLFLCLVHAAADHLRVLGVDEARIRVVRPGTDLSLFRPAEDPVDEPVLAYVSPVALNKGVDRVLAAFALVRRRLPAARLRVLGRGPDELLVRAAAADPASGVEYLGGGDATRVAAVLREAAVFVTAPRSTWKWTEQFGLAYLEAMACGLPVVTTVCGTNAEIVVPPNERVIDDVEALAAALLRLLEDPACRRAVGTANRKYVEERHDQHVQAARMGAAFAEIEAR
;
A
#
# COMPACT_ATOMS: atom_id res chain seq x y z
N MET A 1 5.87 6.12 -30.19
CA MET A 1 6.57 4.83 -29.94
C MET A 1 6.06 4.23 -28.64
N THR A 2 6.00 2.91 -28.53
CA THR A 2 5.62 2.22 -27.27
C THR A 2 6.85 2.10 -26.38
N ARG A 3 6.79 2.66 -25.17
CA ARG A 3 7.85 2.54 -24.14
C ARG A 3 7.96 1.10 -23.66
N ARG A 4 9.17 0.55 -23.61
CA ARG A 4 9.45 -0.80 -23.09
C ARG A 4 10.10 -0.67 -21.72
N LEU A 5 9.39 -1.11 -20.69
CA LEU A 5 9.79 -1.01 -19.29
C LEU A 5 10.10 -2.38 -18.71
N LEU A 6 11.31 -2.58 -18.19
CA LEU A 6 11.66 -3.73 -17.38
C LEU A 6 11.38 -3.41 -15.91
N TRP A 7 10.54 -4.22 -15.27
CA TRP A 7 10.30 -4.15 -13.83
C TRP A 7 11.07 -5.23 -13.09
N ALA A 8 11.87 -4.84 -12.10
CA ALA A 8 12.51 -5.75 -11.16
C ALA A 8 12.39 -5.18 -9.74
N SER A 9 11.79 -5.93 -8.84
CA SER A 9 11.58 -5.49 -7.47
C SER A 9 12.02 -6.54 -6.45
N LEU A 10 11.85 -6.22 -5.19
CA LEU A 10 12.12 -7.12 -4.08
C LEU A 10 11.42 -8.48 -4.26
N ALA A 11 12.03 -9.52 -3.68
CA ALA A 11 11.64 -10.92 -3.80
C ALA A 11 10.34 -11.30 -3.09
N ASP A 12 9.36 -10.42 -2.99
CA ASP A 12 8.07 -10.79 -2.47
C ASP A 12 7.25 -11.52 -3.52
N GLN A 13 6.76 -12.67 -3.11
CA GLN A 13 6.10 -13.69 -3.93
C GLN A 13 4.71 -13.29 -4.45
N ARG A 14 4.31 -12.03 -4.29
CA ARG A 14 3.01 -11.55 -4.78
C ARG A 14 3.22 -10.40 -5.76
N PRO A 15 2.50 -10.41 -6.90
CA PRO A 15 2.51 -9.26 -7.81
C PRO A 15 2.05 -8.05 -7.03
N ARG A 16 2.92 -7.07 -6.93
CA ARG A 16 2.62 -5.85 -6.19
C ARG A 16 1.71 -4.95 -7.02
N ARG A 17 0.93 -4.15 -6.36
CA ARG A 17 0.03 -3.19 -6.99
C ARG A 17 0.78 -2.18 -7.86
N GLU A 18 2.00 -1.85 -7.49
CA GLU A 18 2.88 -0.97 -8.26
C GLU A 18 3.12 -1.50 -9.67
N LEU A 19 3.35 -2.81 -9.82
CA LEU A 19 3.47 -3.46 -11.12
C LEU A 19 2.16 -3.34 -11.92
N HIS A 20 1.02 -3.51 -11.26
CA HIS A 20 -0.28 -3.34 -11.89
C HIS A 20 -0.48 -1.89 -12.39
N TRP A 21 -0.17 -0.87 -11.57
CA TRP A 21 -0.28 0.53 -12.01
C TRP A 21 0.65 0.85 -13.17
N LEU A 22 1.88 0.33 -13.16
CA LEU A 22 2.81 0.47 -14.28
C LEU A 22 2.26 -0.18 -15.55
N SER A 23 1.57 -1.33 -15.45
CA SER A 23 0.98 -2.02 -16.60
C SER A 23 -0.21 -1.27 -17.21
N LEU A 24 -0.85 -0.42 -16.45
CA LEU A 24 -1.94 0.43 -16.91
C LEU A 24 -1.45 1.73 -17.60
N MET A 25 -0.13 2.02 -17.59
CA MET A 25 0.39 3.24 -18.20
C MET A 25 0.17 3.25 -19.73
N PRO A 26 -0.47 4.30 -20.28
CA PRO A 26 -0.68 4.42 -21.72
C PRO A 26 0.64 4.36 -22.51
N GLY A 27 0.63 3.62 -23.60
CA GLY A 27 1.79 3.53 -24.50
C GLY A 27 3.03 2.87 -23.89
N THR A 28 2.84 2.07 -22.83
CA THR A 28 3.95 1.37 -22.14
C THR A 28 3.71 -0.14 -22.16
N ARG A 29 4.74 -0.90 -22.52
CA ARG A 29 4.76 -2.35 -22.41
C ARG A 29 5.70 -2.74 -21.27
N VAL A 30 5.15 -3.35 -20.24
CA VAL A 30 5.90 -3.73 -19.04
C VAL A 30 6.27 -5.21 -19.10
N THR A 31 7.55 -5.51 -18.90
CA THR A 31 8.05 -6.87 -18.68
C THR A 31 8.43 -7.03 -17.21
N ALA A 32 7.78 -7.93 -16.51
CA ALA A 32 8.09 -8.21 -15.12
C ALA A 32 9.17 -9.28 -14.98
N LEU A 33 10.23 -8.99 -14.25
CA LEU A 33 11.23 -9.98 -13.82
C LEU A 33 10.86 -10.45 -12.41
N ALA A 34 10.21 -11.61 -12.30
CA ALA A 34 9.63 -12.11 -11.05
C ALA A 34 9.79 -13.63 -10.90
N ALA A 35 9.76 -14.12 -9.64
CA ALA A 35 9.87 -15.55 -9.36
C ALA A 35 8.63 -16.33 -9.82
N GLU A 36 7.47 -15.70 -9.78
CA GLU A 36 6.19 -16.26 -10.22
C GLU A 36 5.56 -15.35 -11.28
N ARG A 37 4.77 -15.96 -12.16
CA ARG A 37 4.07 -15.19 -13.20
C ARG A 37 3.07 -14.24 -12.56
N PRO A 38 3.14 -12.93 -12.84
CA PRO A 38 2.14 -11.96 -12.38
C PRO A 38 0.76 -12.28 -12.98
N PRO A 39 -0.33 -11.93 -12.31
CA PRO A 39 -1.66 -12.02 -12.91
C PRO A 39 -1.81 -11.01 -14.06
N GLY A 40 -2.72 -11.32 -14.99
CA GLY A 40 -3.00 -10.50 -16.16
C GLY A 40 -2.10 -10.79 -17.36
N GLU A 41 -2.20 -9.96 -18.39
CA GLU A 41 -1.51 -10.11 -19.69
C GLU A 41 -0.13 -9.43 -19.73
N LEU A 42 0.61 -9.49 -18.61
CA LEU A 42 1.96 -8.92 -18.56
C LEU A 42 2.99 -9.83 -19.21
N ASP A 43 3.95 -9.23 -19.92
CA ASP A 43 5.17 -9.93 -20.27
C ASP A 43 5.91 -10.33 -19.00
N TRP A 44 6.37 -11.55 -18.95
CA TRP A 44 7.03 -12.09 -17.77
C TRP A 44 8.30 -12.86 -18.12
N LEU A 45 9.33 -12.61 -17.32
CA LEU A 45 10.57 -13.36 -17.35
C LEU A 45 10.79 -14.02 -15.98
N PRO A 46 11.09 -15.33 -15.94
CA PRO A 46 11.35 -16.02 -14.68
C PRO A 46 12.63 -15.48 -14.02
N ALA A 47 12.55 -15.25 -12.72
CA ALA A 47 13.65 -14.75 -11.91
C ALA A 47 13.97 -15.66 -10.74
N THR A 48 15.26 -15.88 -10.48
CA THR A 48 15.75 -16.57 -9.29
C THR A 48 16.31 -15.55 -8.31
N TYR A 49 15.67 -15.45 -7.15
CA TYR A 49 16.15 -14.60 -6.07
C TYR A 49 17.09 -15.36 -5.14
N ARG A 50 18.33 -14.89 -5.03
CA ARG A 50 19.28 -15.42 -4.04
C ARG A 50 19.18 -14.62 -2.75
N ARG A 51 19.06 -15.34 -1.64
CA ARG A 51 19.05 -14.79 -0.27
C ARG A 51 20.24 -15.37 0.51
N PRO A 52 21.22 -14.56 0.89
CA PRO A 52 22.40 -15.08 1.58
C PRO A 52 22.14 -15.53 3.02
N VAL A 53 21.09 -15.01 3.67
CA VAL A 53 20.78 -15.31 5.08
C VAL A 53 19.28 -15.50 5.24
N ARG A 54 18.85 -16.73 5.51
CA ARG A 54 17.43 -17.10 5.66
C ARG A 54 16.80 -16.69 6.99
N ARG A 55 17.56 -16.28 8.01
CA ARG A 55 17.09 -16.24 9.40
C ARG A 55 16.97 -14.85 10.05
N PHE A 56 17.57 -13.79 9.52
CA PHE A 56 17.73 -12.53 10.28
C PHE A 56 17.17 -11.24 9.64
N VAL A 57 16.64 -11.28 8.44
CA VAL A 57 16.11 -10.08 7.78
C VAL A 57 14.76 -10.40 7.19
N GLU A 58 13.78 -9.55 7.43
CA GLU A 58 12.48 -9.60 6.76
C GLU A 58 12.70 -9.74 5.26
N ALA A 59 12.05 -10.72 4.68
CA ALA A 59 12.51 -11.53 3.57
C ALA A 59 12.85 -10.86 2.23
N GLY A 60 12.64 -9.56 2.05
CA GLY A 60 12.81 -8.87 0.77
C GLY A 60 14.15 -8.16 0.61
N ALA A 61 14.66 -7.56 1.67
CA ALA A 61 15.72 -6.57 1.58
C ALA A 61 17.10 -7.12 1.15
N LEU A 62 17.46 -8.35 1.53
CA LEU A 62 18.75 -9.01 1.19
C LEU A 62 18.69 -9.89 -0.06
N ALA A 63 17.78 -9.67 -0.97
CA ALA A 63 17.69 -10.45 -2.19
C ALA A 63 18.37 -9.75 -3.36
N TRP A 64 18.91 -10.52 -4.28
CA TRP A 64 19.29 -10.03 -5.61
C TRP A 64 18.83 -11.01 -6.68
N VAL A 65 18.62 -10.48 -7.88
CA VAL A 65 18.10 -11.21 -9.04
C VAL A 65 19.27 -11.69 -9.89
N ARG A 66 19.36 -12.99 -10.09
CA ARG A 66 20.49 -13.61 -10.83
C ARG A 66 20.45 -13.28 -12.32
N GLU A 67 19.28 -13.27 -12.89
CA GLU A 67 19.05 -13.17 -14.34
C GLU A 67 19.22 -11.75 -14.87
N LEU A 68 19.03 -10.72 -14.04
CA LEU A 68 19.01 -9.31 -14.44
C LEU A 68 20.26 -8.93 -15.28
N GLU A 69 21.44 -9.33 -14.84
CA GLU A 69 22.71 -8.98 -15.50
C GLU A 69 22.86 -9.61 -16.91
N ARG A 70 22.08 -10.65 -17.20
CA ARG A 70 22.13 -11.40 -18.45
C ARG A 70 21.10 -10.96 -19.49
N LEU A 71 20.16 -10.11 -19.09
CA LEU A 71 19.13 -9.64 -19.99
C LEU A 71 19.74 -8.75 -21.09
N PRO A 72 19.22 -8.85 -22.33
CA PRO A 72 19.63 -7.96 -23.42
C PRO A 72 19.12 -6.53 -23.15
N PRO A 73 19.73 -5.50 -23.76
CA PRO A 73 19.26 -4.11 -23.66
C PRO A 73 18.05 -3.86 -24.55
N ALA A 74 16.98 -4.65 -24.33
CA ALA A 74 15.75 -4.60 -25.13
C ALA A 74 14.70 -3.64 -24.56
N TYR A 75 15.08 -2.79 -23.61
CA TYR A 75 14.21 -1.89 -22.87
C TYR A 75 14.66 -0.45 -23.03
N ASP A 76 13.73 0.47 -22.83
CA ASP A 76 14.01 1.91 -22.82
C ASP A 76 14.20 2.39 -21.37
N TRP A 77 13.51 1.71 -20.44
CA TRP A 77 13.54 1.98 -19.01
C TRP A 77 13.67 0.70 -18.18
N CYS A 78 14.31 0.85 -17.03
CA CYS A 78 14.24 -0.10 -15.93
C CYS A 78 13.54 0.56 -14.73
N ALA A 79 12.68 -0.17 -14.06
CA ALA A 79 12.04 0.32 -12.83
C ALA A 79 12.22 -0.68 -11.69
N SER A 80 12.33 -0.13 -10.47
CA SER A 80 12.44 -0.90 -9.22
C SER A 80 11.61 -0.29 -8.11
N LEU A 81 11.38 -1.06 -7.05
CA LEU A 81 10.66 -0.61 -5.86
C LEU A 81 11.60 -0.48 -4.68
N GLU A 82 11.43 0.58 -3.93
CA GLU A 82 12.16 1.03 -2.75
C GLU A 82 13.61 1.44 -3.00
N LEU A 83 13.95 2.58 -2.42
CA LEU A 83 15.29 3.13 -2.50
C LEU A 83 16.31 2.27 -1.75
N CYS A 84 15.96 1.84 -0.53
CA CYS A 84 16.81 0.99 0.31
C CYS A 84 16.65 -0.49 -0.05
N SER A 85 17.08 -0.86 -1.27
CA SER A 85 16.96 -2.21 -1.80
C SER A 85 18.21 -2.63 -2.58
N LEU A 86 18.70 -3.86 -2.34
CA LEU A 86 19.80 -4.40 -3.14
C LEU A 86 19.40 -4.65 -4.59
N VAL A 87 18.13 -4.97 -4.84
CA VAL A 87 17.60 -5.12 -6.21
C VAL A 87 17.63 -3.77 -6.92
N THR A 88 17.24 -2.67 -6.24
CA THR A 88 17.36 -1.32 -6.81
C THR A 88 18.79 -1.00 -7.19
N GLY A 89 19.77 -1.31 -6.32
CA GLY A 89 21.18 -1.15 -6.65
C GLY A 89 21.66 -2.03 -7.82
N GLN A 90 21.08 -3.22 -8.02
CA GLN A 90 21.35 -4.04 -9.20
C GLN A 90 20.74 -3.41 -10.47
N VAL A 91 19.49 -2.93 -10.39
CA VAL A 91 18.82 -2.24 -11.50
C VAL A 91 19.62 -1.01 -11.90
N THR A 92 20.13 -0.23 -10.95
CA THR A 92 21.00 0.93 -11.22
C THR A 92 22.25 0.52 -12.01
N ARG A 93 22.98 -0.51 -11.56
CA ARG A 93 24.16 -0.99 -12.29
C ARG A 93 23.83 -1.53 -13.69
N TYR A 94 22.71 -2.25 -13.81
CA TYR A 94 22.26 -2.78 -15.10
C TYR A 94 21.90 -1.64 -16.06
N ALA A 95 21.09 -0.67 -15.62
CA ALA A 95 20.69 0.49 -16.40
C ALA A 95 21.92 1.26 -16.92
N ARG A 96 22.86 1.59 -16.03
CA ARG A 96 24.09 2.28 -16.40
C ARG A 96 24.91 1.54 -17.44
N ARG A 97 25.13 0.23 -17.24
CA ARG A 97 25.93 -0.60 -18.18
C ARG A 97 25.30 -0.71 -19.55
N ARG A 98 23.99 -0.59 -19.64
CA ARG A 98 23.20 -0.75 -20.86
C ARG A 98 22.76 0.56 -21.50
N GLY A 99 23.05 1.70 -20.86
CA GLY A 99 22.61 3.02 -21.33
C GLY A 99 21.08 3.20 -21.25
N LEU A 100 20.42 2.54 -20.29
CA LEU A 100 18.98 2.61 -20.09
C LEU A 100 18.64 3.64 -19.00
N ARG A 101 17.46 4.25 -19.09
CA ARG A 101 16.95 5.11 -18.03
C ARG A 101 16.42 4.27 -16.87
N GLN A 102 16.49 4.84 -15.66
CA GLN A 102 15.99 4.18 -14.45
C GLN A 102 14.94 5.01 -13.74
N ALA A 103 13.83 4.35 -13.36
CA ALA A 103 12.85 4.86 -12.42
C ALA A 103 12.90 4.07 -11.10
N VAL A 104 12.79 4.77 -9.96
CA VAL A 104 12.65 4.17 -8.64
C VAL A 104 11.30 4.58 -8.08
N LEU A 105 10.43 3.60 -7.82
CA LEU A 105 9.19 3.80 -7.08
C LEU A 105 9.48 3.67 -5.59
N THR A 106 8.93 4.54 -4.76
CA THR A 106 9.21 4.48 -3.32
C THR A 106 8.05 4.95 -2.45
N TRP A 107 7.83 4.21 -1.36
CA TRP A 107 6.98 4.58 -0.22
C TRP A 107 7.80 5.07 0.97
N GLU A 108 9.13 5.07 0.85
CA GLU A 108 10.05 5.31 1.95
C GLU A 108 9.84 6.68 2.58
N ASN A 109 9.35 6.68 3.80
CA ASN A 109 9.00 7.88 4.57
C ASN A 109 9.77 7.99 5.90
N ASP A 110 10.64 7.02 6.21
CA ASP A 110 11.46 7.05 7.44
C ASP A 110 12.95 7.14 7.14
N PRO A 111 13.54 8.36 7.24
CA PRO A 111 14.97 8.58 6.99
C PRO A 111 15.87 7.90 8.04
N ARG A 112 15.31 7.40 9.14
CA ARG A 112 16.05 6.79 10.24
C ARG A 112 16.23 5.29 10.10
N GLN A 113 15.75 4.68 9.03
CA GLN A 113 15.90 3.26 8.81
C GLN A 113 17.37 2.81 8.95
N ALA A 114 17.61 1.86 9.86
CA ALA A 114 18.95 1.37 10.14
C ALA A 114 19.63 0.73 8.91
N LEU A 115 18.86 0.20 7.97
CA LEU A 115 19.37 -0.38 6.74
C LEU A 115 20.19 0.58 5.89
N TYR A 116 19.85 1.88 5.86
CA TYR A 116 20.66 2.90 5.15
C TYR A 116 22.11 3.00 5.63
N ARG A 117 22.39 2.55 6.85
CA ARG A 117 23.73 2.60 7.44
C ARG A 117 24.58 1.36 7.13
N LEU A 118 23.94 0.25 6.74
CA LEU A 118 24.63 -1.00 6.44
C LEU A 118 25.32 -0.91 5.07
N PRO A 119 26.62 -1.27 4.95
CA PRO A 119 27.41 -1.07 3.74
C PRO A 119 26.76 -1.46 2.42
N PRO A 120 26.16 -2.68 2.27
CA PRO A 120 25.61 -3.07 0.98
C PRO A 120 24.38 -2.23 0.58
N TYR A 121 23.53 -1.87 1.54
CA TYR A 121 22.37 -1.00 1.29
C TYR A 121 22.77 0.44 1.06
N ARG A 122 23.72 0.93 1.86
CA ARG A 122 24.26 2.29 1.68
C ARG A 122 24.81 2.49 0.27
N ALA A 123 25.62 1.54 -0.22
CA ALA A 123 26.18 1.62 -1.56
C ALA A 123 25.08 1.56 -2.65
N ALA A 124 24.09 0.66 -2.49
CA ALA A 124 22.96 0.55 -3.43
C ALA A 124 22.13 1.84 -3.46
N THR A 125 21.80 2.39 -2.29
CA THR A 125 21.05 3.64 -2.14
C THR A 125 21.81 4.82 -2.76
N GLN A 126 23.08 4.98 -2.44
CA GLN A 126 23.90 6.07 -2.99
C GLN A 126 24.00 6.01 -4.51
N ALA A 127 24.18 4.81 -5.08
CA ALA A 127 24.17 4.63 -6.52
C ALA A 127 22.83 5.03 -7.15
N ALA A 128 21.70 4.60 -6.56
CA ALA A 128 20.37 4.96 -7.06
C ALA A 128 20.12 6.47 -6.95
N LEU A 129 20.47 7.11 -5.83
CA LEU A 129 20.34 8.57 -5.65
C LEU A 129 21.14 9.36 -6.69
N ALA A 130 22.34 8.88 -7.03
CA ALA A 130 23.20 9.54 -8.00
C ALA A 130 22.72 9.34 -9.45
N GLU A 131 22.30 8.14 -9.81
CA GLU A 131 22.16 7.70 -11.20
C GLU A 131 20.72 7.55 -11.71
N ALA A 132 19.70 7.37 -10.82
CA ALA A 132 18.33 7.20 -11.30
C ALA A 132 17.78 8.49 -11.92
N ASP A 133 17.12 8.36 -13.06
CA ASP A 133 16.56 9.48 -13.82
C ASP A 133 15.25 10.00 -13.23
N LEU A 134 14.47 9.11 -12.60
CA LEU A 134 13.13 9.41 -12.07
C LEU A 134 12.89 8.72 -10.74
N PHE A 135 12.39 9.48 -9.78
CA PHE A 135 11.84 8.96 -8.53
C PHE A 135 10.33 9.19 -8.51
N LEU A 136 9.56 8.09 -8.53
CA LEU A 136 8.11 8.11 -8.37
C LEU A 136 7.77 7.89 -6.90
N CYS A 137 7.47 8.98 -6.21
CA CYS A 137 7.07 8.97 -4.81
C CYS A 137 5.57 8.69 -4.71
N LEU A 138 5.20 7.64 -4.00
CA LEU A 138 3.80 7.25 -3.86
C LEU A 138 3.10 8.00 -2.71
N VAL A 139 3.88 8.70 -1.87
CA VAL A 139 3.43 9.60 -0.81
C VAL A 139 4.29 10.87 -0.80
N HIS A 140 3.76 11.99 -0.32
CA HIS A 140 4.51 13.24 -0.23
C HIS A 140 5.72 13.12 0.71
N ALA A 141 5.57 12.40 1.82
CA ALA A 141 6.68 12.17 2.75
C ALA A 141 7.88 11.47 2.10
N ALA A 142 7.67 10.61 1.08
CA ALA A 142 8.77 10.01 0.33
C ALA A 142 9.50 11.04 -0.54
N ALA A 143 8.78 12.00 -1.13
CA ALA A 143 9.38 13.10 -1.87
C ALA A 143 10.19 14.01 -0.94
N ASP A 144 9.64 14.34 0.23
CA ASP A 144 10.35 15.15 1.24
C ASP A 144 11.61 14.44 1.72
N HIS A 145 11.56 13.13 1.90
CA HIS A 145 12.74 12.34 2.25
C HIS A 145 13.83 12.45 1.15
N LEU A 146 13.47 12.31 -0.12
CA LEU A 146 14.42 12.45 -1.23
C LEU A 146 15.04 13.85 -1.31
N ARG A 147 14.26 14.91 -1.04
CA ARG A 147 14.77 16.29 -0.94
C ARG A 147 15.81 16.43 0.15
N VAL A 148 15.55 15.85 1.34
CA VAL A 148 16.52 15.82 2.45
C VAL A 148 17.80 15.06 2.06
N LEU A 149 17.69 14.02 1.21
CA LEU A 149 18.84 13.29 0.68
C LEU A 149 19.55 14.01 -0.49
N GLY A 150 19.10 15.21 -0.88
CA GLY A 150 19.74 16.04 -1.89
C GLY A 150 19.41 15.65 -3.35
N VAL A 151 18.31 14.93 -3.58
CA VAL A 151 17.86 14.61 -4.94
C VAL A 151 17.30 15.87 -5.60
N ASP A 152 17.70 16.10 -6.85
CA ASP A 152 17.19 17.20 -7.66
C ASP A 152 15.68 17.10 -7.85
N GLU A 153 14.95 18.20 -7.59
CA GLU A 153 13.50 18.30 -7.75
C GLU A 153 13.04 17.92 -9.16
N ALA A 154 13.88 18.18 -10.15
CA ALA A 154 13.62 17.81 -11.54
C ALA A 154 13.42 16.29 -11.74
N ARG A 155 13.97 15.45 -10.86
CA ARG A 155 13.84 13.99 -10.90
C ARG A 155 12.75 13.43 -9.99
N ILE A 156 12.10 14.26 -9.16
CA ILE A 156 11.08 13.81 -8.20
C ILE A 156 9.68 14.06 -8.77
N ARG A 157 8.83 13.03 -8.72
CA ARG A 157 7.40 13.14 -9.05
C ARG A 157 6.57 12.41 -8.00
N VAL A 158 5.55 13.09 -7.49
CA VAL A 158 4.57 12.46 -6.60
C VAL A 158 3.40 11.95 -7.45
N VAL A 159 3.22 10.64 -7.47
CA VAL A 159 2.09 10.00 -8.13
C VAL A 159 1.39 9.11 -7.11
N ARG A 160 0.19 9.49 -6.74
CA ARG A 160 -0.57 8.81 -5.68
C ARG A 160 -1.00 7.41 -6.09
N PRO A 161 -1.17 6.49 -5.14
CA PRO A 161 -1.76 5.18 -5.40
C PRO A 161 -3.14 5.29 -6.02
N GLY A 162 -3.41 4.42 -6.98
CA GLY A 162 -4.73 4.25 -7.56
C GLY A 162 -5.48 3.05 -7.00
N THR A 163 -6.80 3.07 -7.08
CA THR A 163 -7.66 1.92 -6.79
C THR A 163 -8.60 1.63 -7.97
N ASP A 164 -9.01 0.38 -8.10
CA ASP A 164 -9.98 -0.06 -9.10
C ASP A 164 -11.39 0.32 -8.66
N LEU A 165 -11.93 1.37 -9.26
CA LEU A 165 -13.27 1.90 -8.94
C LEU A 165 -14.42 1.04 -9.47
N SER A 166 -14.14 0.10 -10.38
CA SER A 166 -15.12 -0.87 -10.85
C SER A 166 -15.31 -2.01 -9.86
N LEU A 167 -14.22 -2.44 -9.22
CA LEU A 167 -14.23 -3.46 -8.19
C LEU A 167 -14.65 -2.90 -6.84
N PHE A 168 -14.02 -1.79 -6.40
CA PHE A 168 -14.31 -1.10 -5.15
C PHE A 168 -15.36 -0.01 -5.40
N ARG A 169 -16.60 -0.35 -5.22
CA ARG A 169 -17.76 0.55 -5.43
C ARG A 169 -18.74 0.42 -4.27
N PRO A 170 -19.54 1.43 -4.01
CA PRO A 170 -20.58 1.36 -2.98
C PRO A 170 -21.52 0.15 -3.19
N ALA A 171 -22.12 -0.32 -2.12
CA ALA A 171 -23.25 -1.25 -2.21
C ALA A 171 -24.40 -0.57 -2.95
N GLU A 172 -25.26 -1.38 -3.60
CA GLU A 172 -26.45 -0.88 -4.27
C GLU A 172 -27.47 -0.35 -3.26
N ASP A 173 -27.61 -1.09 -2.15
CA ASP A 173 -28.43 -0.68 -1.03
C ASP A 173 -27.53 -0.27 0.16
N PRO A 174 -27.84 0.84 0.85
CA PRO A 174 -27.11 1.26 2.02
C PRO A 174 -27.13 0.20 3.13
N VAL A 175 -25.98 -0.04 3.77
CA VAL A 175 -25.89 -0.94 4.92
C VAL A 175 -26.29 -0.16 6.18
N ASP A 176 -27.48 -0.45 6.70
CA ASP A 176 -27.97 0.17 7.95
C ASP A 176 -27.56 -0.61 9.21
N GLU A 177 -27.23 -1.89 9.05
CA GLU A 177 -26.75 -2.71 10.16
C GLU A 177 -25.39 -2.18 10.71
N PRO A 178 -25.17 -2.22 12.03
CA PRO A 178 -23.96 -1.71 12.65
C PRO A 178 -22.78 -2.67 12.47
N VAL A 179 -22.32 -2.84 11.23
CA VAL A 179 -21.22 -3.72 10.86
C VAL A 179 -19.94 -2.92 10.67
N LEU A 180 -18.90 -3.28 11.41
CA LEU A 180 -17.54 -2.75 11.24
C LEU A 180 -16.73 -3.70 10.37
N ALA A 181 -15.91 -3.17 9.46
CA ALA A 181 -14.92 -3.93 8.70
C ALA A 181 -13.50 -3.57 9.15
N TYR A 182 -12.73 -4.58 9.51
CA TYR A 182 -11.27 -4.51 9.64
C TYR A 182 -10.67 -5.32 8.49
N VAL A 183 -9.99 -4.65 7.57
CA VAL A 183 -9.29 -5.29 6.45
C VAL A 183 -7.82 -4.86 6.51
N SER A 184 -6.97 -5.72 7.06
CA SER A 184 -5.55 -5.44 7.28
C SER A 184 -4.84 -6.74 7.68
N PRO A 185 -3.49 -6.84 7.55
CA PRO A 185 -2.75 -7.88 8.26
C PRO A 185 -3.14 -7.92 9.74
N VAL A 186 -3.42 -9.13 10.26
CA VAL A 186 -3.78 -9.33 11.66
C VAL A 186 -2.49 -9.30 12.49
N ALA A 187 -2.11 -8.10 12.91
CA ALA A 187 -0.86 -7.82 13.59
C ALA A 187 -1.01 -6.67 14.60
N LEU A 188 -0.26 -6.74 15.70
CA LEU A 188 -0.31 -5.72 16.77
C LEU A 188 0.07 -4.32 16.28
N ASN A 189 1.01 -4.20 15.35
CA ASN A 189 1.35 -2.91 14.75
C ASN A 189 0.25 -2.34 13.87
N LYS A 190 -0.68 -3.18 13.37
CA LYS A 190 -1.91 -2.78 12.67
C LYS A 190 -3.09 -2.53 13.61
N GLY A 191 -2.88 -2.73 14.93
CA GLY A 191 -3.80 -2.37 15.99
C GLY A 191 -5.03 -3.27 16.11
N VAL A 192 -4.93 -4.54 15.73
CA VAL A 192 -6.05 -5.49 15.84
C VAL A 192 -6.52 -5.66 17.28
N ASP A 193 -5.60 -5.66 18.25
CA ASP A 193 -5.87 -5.69 19.68
C ASP A 193 -6.71 -4.49 20.15
N ARG A 194 -6.39 -3.30 19.68
CA ARG A 194 -7.11 -2.06 20.00
C ARG A 194 -8.49 -2.02 19.37
N VAL A 195 -8.60 -2.48 18.12
CA VAL A 195 -9.91 -2.58 17.45
C VAL A 195 -10.82 -3.57 18.18
N LEU A 196 -10.30 -4.72 18.62
CA LEU A 196 -11.07 -5.67 19.44
C LEU A 196 -11.51 -5.05 20.77
N ALA A 197 -10.61 -4.34 21.46
CA ALA A 197 -10.93 -3.67 22.71
C ALA A 197 -11.97 -2.55 22.52
N ALA A 198 -11.81 -1.69 21.52
CA ALA A 198 -12.78 -0.63 21.19
C ALA A 198 -14.14 -1.22 20.78
N PHE A 199 -14.12 -2.31 20.00
CA PHE A 199 -15.35 -3.00 19.60
C PHE A 199 -16.11 -3.58 20.81
N ALA A 200 -15.41 -4.11 21.82
CA ALA A 200 -16.04 -4.55 23.05
C ALA A 200 -16.78 -3.41 23.78
N LEU A 201 -16.25 -2.17 23.73
CA LEU A 201 -16.95 -1.00 24.25
C LEU A 201 -18.17 -0.63 23.39
N VAL A 202 -18.02 -0.69 22.04
CA VAL A 202 -19.14 -0.47 21.11
C VAL A 202 -20.27 -1.47 21.38
N ARG A 203 -19.97 -2.75 21.56
CA ARG A 203 -20.95 -3.80 21.85
C ARG A 203 -21.77 -3.58 23.14
N ARG A 204 -21.16 -2.99 24.15
CA ARG A 204 -21.91 -2.64 25.39
C ARG A 204 -23.04 -1.65 25.12
N ARG A 205 -22.84 -0.74 24.16
CA ARG A 205 -23.82 0.28 23.78
C ARG A 205 -24.76 -0.18 22.68
N LEU A 206 -24.22 -0.91 21.70
CA LEU A 206 -24.94 -1.45 20.54
C LEU A 206 -24.73 -2.97 20.47
N PRO A 207 -25.54 -3.77 21.20
CA PRO A 207 -25.41 -5.23 21.22
C PRO A 207 -25.55 -5.92 19.87
N ALA A 208 -26.22 -5.29 18.90
CA ALA A 208 -26.36 -5.80 17.53
C ALA A 208 -25.12 -5.56 16.67
N ALA A 209 -24.15 -4.76 17.11
CA ALA A 209 -22.96 -4.47 16.31
C ALA A 209 -22.14 -5.75 16.03
N ARG A 210 -21.56 -5.83 14.84
CA ARG A 210 -20.68 -6.92 14.39
C ARG A 210 -19.35 -6.34 13.91
N LEU A 211 -18.25 -7.08 14.13
CA LEU A 211 -16.93 -6.76 13.60
C LEU A 211 -16.47 -7.89 12.69
N ARG A 212 -16.33 -7.60 11.41
CA ARG A 212 -15.77 -8.52 10.41
C ARG A 212 -14.28 -8.26 10.24
N VAL A 213 -13.47 -9.27 10.49
CA VAL A 213 -12.01 -9.21 10.39
C VAL A 213 -11.54 -10.04 9.21
N LEU A 214 -11.03 -9.36 8.17
CA LEU A 214 -10.43 -9.98 6.99
C LEU A 214 -8.94 -9.67 6.95
N GLY A 215 -8.12 -10.70 7.05
CA GLY A 215 -6.67 -10.65 7.01
C GLY A 215 -6.05 -11.88 7.67
N ARG A 216 -4.76 -12.07 7.43
CA ARG A 216 -3.91 -13.06 8.10
C ARG A 216 -2.75 -12.34 8.74
N GLY A 217 -2.12 -12.97 9.73
CA GLY A 217 -0.93 -12.38 10.35
C GLY A 217 -0.48 -13.10 11.61
N PRO A 218 0.59 -12.63 12.23
CA PRO A 218 1.18 -13.29 13.39
C PRO A 218 0.25 -13.35 14.61
N ASP A 219 -0.70 -12.42 14.71
CA ASP A 219 -1.57 -12.27 15.88
C ASP A 219 -3.00 -12.81 15.64
N GLU A 220 -3.18 -13.72 14.66
CA GLU A 220 -4.48 -14.35 14.35
C GLU A 220 -5.16 -15.00 15.55
N LEU A 221 -4.38 -15.50 16.51
CA LEU A 221 -4.93 -16.15 17.71
C LEU A 221 -5.82 -15.21 18.52
N LEU A 222 -5.53 -13.92 18.55
CA LEU A 222 -6.38 -12.92 19.26
C LEU A 222 -7.77 -12.85 18.63
N VAL A 223 -7.83 -12.77 17.31
CA VAL A 223 -9.11 -12.68 16.59
C VAL A 223 -9.87 -13.99 16.65
N ARG A 224 -9.17 -15.12 16.52
CA ARG A 224 -9.80 -16.45 16.65
C ARG A 224 -10.40 -16.68 18.04
N ALA A 225 -9.69 -16.25 19.09
CA ALA A 225 -10.20 -16.34 20.45
C ALA A 225 -11.46 -15.47 20.64
N ALA A 226 -11.45 -14.23 20.13
CA ALA A 226 -12.63 -13.37 20.16
C ALA A 226 -13.81 -13.97 19.37
N ALA A 227 -13.57 -14.50 18.17
CA ALA A 227 -14.59 -15.07 17.30
C ALA A 227 -15.14 -16.43 17.82
N ALA A 228 -14.43 -17.09 18.73
CA ALA A 228 -14.90 -18.34 19.36
C ALA A 228 -16.04 -18.11 20.36
N ASP A 229 -16.19 -16.89 20.86
CA ASP A 229 -17.35 -16.51 21.67
C ASP A 229 -18.43 -15.87 20.78
N PRO A 230 -19.57 -16.56 20.54
CA PRO A 230 -20.68 -16.00 19.74
C PRO A 230 -21.23 -14.68 20.29
N ALA A 231 -21.12 -14.45 21.61
CA ALA A 231 -21.56 -13.21 22.22
C ALA A 231 -20.64 -12.02 21.93
N SER A 232 -19.42 -12.25 21.45
CA SER A 232 -18.48 -11.19 21.10
C SER A 232 -18.92 -10.34 19.90
N GLY A 233 -19.67 -10.92 18.94
CA GLY A 233 -20.03 -10.30 17.69
C GLY A 233 -18.86 -10.15 16.71
N VAL A 234 -17.74 -10.84 16.92
CA VAL A 234 -16.56 -10.85 16.03
C VAL A 234 -16.65 -12.00 15.05
N GLU A 235 -16.49 -11.70 13.76
CA GLU A 235 -16.43 -12.68 12.68
C GLU A 235 -15.02 -12.69 12.08
N TYR A 236 -14.28 -13.79 12.19
CA TYR A 236 -12.98 -13.95 11.55
C TYR A 236 -13.11 -14.61 10.19
N LEU A 237 -12.78 -13.87 9.14
CA LEU A 237 -12.96 -14.30 7.75
C LEU A 237 -11.70 -14.90 7.12
N GLY A 238 -10.56 -14.86 7.84
CA GLY A 238 -9.26 -15.29 7.29
C GLY A 238 -8.73 -14.35 6.23
N GLY A 239 -7.91 -14.86 5.31
CA GLY A 239 -7.38 -14.05 4.19
C GLY A 239 -8.36 -13.99 3.00
N GLY A 240 -8.11 -13.05 2.09
CA GLY A 240 -8.88 -12.91 0.85
C GLY A 240 -8.11 -12.16 -0.23
N ASP A 241 -8.58 -12.30 -1.46
CA ASP A 241 -8.17 -11.48 -2.60
C ASP A 241 -8.93 -10.15 -2.65
N ALA A 242 -8.66 -9.34 -3.65
CA ALA A 242 -9.32 -8.05 -3.81
C ALA A 242 -10.85 -8.15 -3.97
N THR A 243 -11.34 -9.19 -4.60
CA THR A 243 -12.78 -9.44 -4.77
C THR A 243 -13.45 -9.68 -3.42
N ARG A 244 -12.82 -10.51 -2.58
CA ARG A 244 -13.33 -10.78 -1.23
C ARG A 244 -13.23 -9.53 -0.34
N VAL A 245 -12.15 -8.76 -0.46
CA VAL A 245 -12.03 -7.46 0.23
C VAL A 245 -13.20 -6.55 -0.16
N ALA A 246 -13.46 -6.38 -1.45
CA ALA A 246 -14.56 -5.54 -1.93
C ALA A 246 -15.94 -6.02 -1.43
N ALA A 247 -16.16 -7.34 -1.38
CA ALA A 247 -17.40 -7.90 -0.84
C ALA A 247 -17.58 -7.56 0.65
N VAL A 248 -16.55 -7.76 1.48
CA VAL A 248 -16.58 -7.46 2.91
C VAL A 248 -16.80 -5.98 3.17
N LEU A 249 -16.16 -5.10 2.38
CA LEU A 249 -16.33 -3.66 2.52
C LEU A 249 -17.75 -3.22 2.15
N ARG A 250 -18.34 -3.76 1.08
CA ARG A 250 -19.73 -3.42 0.69
C ARG A 250 -20.79 -3.83 1.70
N GLU A 251 -20.49 -4.78 2.56
CA GLU A 251 -21.39 -5.27 3.60
C GLU A 251 -21.12 -4.62 4.97
N ALA A 252 -20.30 -3.57 5.01
CA ALA A 252 -19.95 -2.85 6.24
C ALA A 252 -20.57 -1.45 6.26
N ALA A 253 -20.74 -0.92 7.46
CA ALA A 253 -21.19 0.45 7.70
C ALA A 253 -20.01 1.41 7.93
N VAL A 254 -18.92 0.93 8.57
CA VAL A 254 -17.73 1.72 8.88
C VAL A 254 -16.49 0.84 8.74
N PHE A 255 -15.43 1.40 8.19
CA PHE A 255 -14.12 0.78 8.15
C PHE A 255 -13.28 1.24 9.35
N VAL A 256 -12.57 0.31 9.99
CA VAL A 256 -11.75 0.60 11.17
C VAL A 256 -10.39 -0.11 11.12
N THR A 257 -9.34 0.61 11.45
CA THR A 257 -8.02 0.09 11.85
C THR A 257 -7.45 0.96 12.95
N ALA A 258 -6.43 0.46 13.66
CA ALA A 258 -5.79 1.25 14.72
C ALA A 258 -4.27 1.07 14.71
N PRO A 259 -3.59 1.38 13.56
CA PRO A 259 -2.15 1.20 13.47
C PRO A 259 -1.41 2.07 14.47
N ARG A 260 -0.26 1.57 14.91
CA ARG A 260 0.67 2.28 15.80
C ARG A 260 2.10 2.20 15.31
N SER A 261 2.80 3.31 15.35
CA SER A 261 4.22 3.34 15.04
C SER A 261 5.01 2.54 16.08
N THR A 262 5.98 1.78 15.61
CA THR A 262 6.96 1.07 16.42
C THR A 262 8.36 1.59 16.06
N TRP A 263 9.39 1.14 16.77
CA TRP A 263 10.76 1.51 16.41
C TRP A 263 11.23 0.92 15.06
N LYS A 264 10.50 -0.09 14.52
CA LYS A 264 10.81 -0.76 13.24
C LYS A 264 9.83 -0.43 12.13
N TRP A 265 8.66 0.11 12.46
CA TRP A 265 7.59 0.22 11.48
C TRP A 265 6.66 1.40 11.78
N THR A 266 6.24 2.07 10.74
CA THR A 266 5.15 3.05 10.76
C THR A 266 4.27 2.86 9.52
N GLU A 267 3.03 3.36 9.58
CA GLU A 267 2.13 3.27 8.41
C GLU A 267 2.64 4.16 7.28
N GLN A 268 2.81 3.56 6.10
CA GLN A 268 3.30 4.29 4.93
C GLN A 268 2.16 4.96 4.17
N PHE A 269 1.00 4.31 4.06
CA PHE A 269 -0.17 4.86 3.38
C PHE A 269 -1.47 4.17 3.81
N GLY A 270 -1.53 2.83 3.70
CA GLY A 270 -2.71 2.03 4.00
C GLY A 270 -3.71 1.99 2.83
N LEU A 271 -3.41 1.20 1.81
CA LEU A 271 -4.28 1.06 0.62
C LEU A 271 -5.72 0.64 0.95
N ALA A 272 -5.93 -0.09 2.04
CA ALA A 272 -7.26 -0.47 2.51
C ALA A 272 -8.15 0.75 2.84
N TYR A 273 -7.57 1.89 3.20
CA TYR A 273 -8.34 3.12 3.36
C TYR A 273 -8.96 3.58 2.04
N LEU A 274 -8.18 3.57 0.94
CA LEU A 274 -8.69 3.91 -0.38
C LEU A 274 -9.80 2.95 -0.82
N GLU A 275 -9.63 1.67 -0.58
CA GLU A 275 -10.60 0.63 -0.93
C GLU A 275 -11.91 0.82 -0.16
N ALA A 276 -11.83 1.12 1.13
CA ALA A 276 -13.00 1.42 1.97
C ALA A 276 -13.69 2.72 1.52
N MET A 277 -12.92 3.79 1.29
CA MET A 277 -13.45 5.07 0.80
C MET A 277 -14.07 4.93 -0.60
N ALA A 278 -13.49 4.10 -1.48
CA ALA A 278 -14.05 3.79 -2.80
C ALA A 278 -15.39 3.04 -2.69
N CYS A 279 -15.55 2.19 -1.66
CA CYS A 279 -16.83 1.55 -1.34
C CYS A 279 -17.82 2.50 -0.62
N GLY A 280 -17.48 3.77 -0.44
CA GLY A 280 -18.35 4.74 0.22
C GLY A 280 -18.42 4.58 1.74
N LEU A 281 -17.41 3.97 2.36
CA LEU A 281 -17.38 3.81 3.82
C LEU A 281 -16.69 4.99 4.51
N PRO A 282 -17.22 5.47 5.64
CA PRO A 282 -16.44 6.24 6.58
C PRO A 282 -15.26 5.44 7.11
N VAL A 283 -14.15 6.13 7.35
CA VAL A 283 -12.91 5.54 7.89
C VAL A 283 -12.64 6.10 9.28
N VAL A 284 -12.44 5.20 10.24
CA VAL A 284 -11.94 5.54 11.58
C VAL A 284 -10.59 4.84 11.78
N THR A 285 -9.57 5.61 12.16
CA THR A 285 -8.23 5.07 12.38
C THR A 285 -7.47 5.88 13.43
N THR A 286 -6.36 5.36 13.92
CA THR A 286 -5.44 6.12 14.77
C THR A 286 -4.46 6.96 13.94
N VAL A 287 -3.94 8.04 14.52
CA VAL A 287 -2.85 8.82 13.91
C VAL A 287 -1.58 7.97 13.86
N CYS A 288 -1.12 7.61 12.67
CA CYS A 288 0.07 6.78 12.49
C CYS A 288 0.76 7.04 11.15
N GLY A 289 2.05 7.34 11.18
CA GLY A 289 2.84 7.56 9.98
C GLY A 289 2.24 8.59 9.02
N THR A 290 2.13 8.23 7.76
CA THR A 290 1.61 9.11 6.69
C THR A 290 0.13 8.88 6.37
N ASN A 291 -0.62 8.15 7.20
CA ASN A 291 -2.05 7.93 6.93
C ASN A 291 -2.87 9.24 6.85
N ALA A 292 -2.32 10.35 7.36
CA ALA A 292 -2.89 11.68 7.18
C ALA A 292 -2.96 12.14 5.71
N GLU A 293 -2.16 11.56 4.84
CA GLU A 293 -2.19 11.90 3.41
C GLU A 293 -3.43 11.36 2.69
N ILE A 294 -4.10 10.35 3.28
CA ILE A 294 -5.28 9.73 2.70
C ILE A 294 -6.52 9.83 3.57
N VAL A 295 -6.38 9.60 4.88
CA VAL A 295 -7.52 9.69 5.80
C VAL A 295 -7.71 11.16 6.21
N VAL A 296 -8.34 11.92 5.31
CA VAL A 296 -8.63 13.36 5.49
C VAL A 296 -10.05 13.57 6.02
N PRO A 297 -10.38 14.71 6.65
CA PRO A 297 -11.78 15.02 6.98
C PRO A 297 -12.71 14.85 5.77
N PRO A 298 -13.93 14.36 5.95
CA PRO A 298 -14.63 14.14 7.21
C PRO A 298 -14.36 12.78 7.91
N ASN A 299 -13.39 12.01 7.48
CA ASN A 299 -12.95 10.80 8.20
C ASN A 299 -12.31 11.13 9.56
N GLU A 300 -12.29 10.15 10.46
CA GLU A 300 -11.78 10.33 11.79
C GLU A 300 -10.42 9.67 12.02
N ARG A 301 -9.43 10.48 12.38
CA ARG A 301 -8.15 10.01 12.92
C ARG A 301 -8.07 10.37 14.39
N VAL A 302 -8.17 9.37 15.23
CA VAL A 302 -8.14 9.54 16.69
C VAL A 302 -6.72 9.36 17.23
N ILE A 303 -6.48 9.84 18.44
CA ILE A 303 -5.28 9.48 19.20
C ILE A 303 -5.25 7.97 19.45
N ASP A 304 -4.09 7.44 19.82
CA ASP A 304 -3.92 6.01 20.13
C ASP A 304 -4.52 5.65 21.49
N ASP A 305 -5.86 5.68 21.55
CA ASP A 305 -6.70 5.49 22.73
C ASP A 305 -7.94 4.67 22.34
N VAL A 306 -8.25 3.66 23.16
CA VAL A 306 -9.33 2.69 22.89
C VAL A 306 -10.70 3.34 23.04
N GLU A 307 -10.88 4.18 24.05
CA GLU A 307 -12.11 4.90 24.35
C GLU A 307 -12.42 5.93 23.26
N ALA A 308 -11.41 6.68 22.80
CA ALA A 308 -11.53 7.62 21.70
C ALA A 308 -11.92 6.89 20.40
N LEU A 309 -11.32 5.72 20.13
CA LEU A 309 -11.66 4.89 18.98
C LEU A 309 -13.11 4.40 19.06
N ALA A 310 -13.54 3.89 20.22
CA ALA A 310 -14.90 3.43 20.44
C ALA A 310 -15.93 4.58 20.29
N ALA A 311 -15.63 5.76 20.82
CA ALA A 311 -16.50 6.94 20.70
C ALA A 311 -16.67 7.38 19.24
N ALA A 312 -15.59 7.39 18.45
CA ALA A 312 -15.63 7.71 17.03
C ALA A 312 -16.51 6.70 16.25
N LEU A 313 -16.35 5.41 16.54
CA LEU A 313 -17.15 4.35 15.93
C LEU A 313 -18.64 4.48 16.29
N LEU A 314 -18.96 4.74 17.56
CA LEU A 314 -20.34 4.92 18.02
C LEU A 314 -21.04 6.09 17.33
N ARG A 315 -20.38 7.26 17.21
CA ARG A 315 -20.95 8.42 16.49
C ARG A 315 -21.41 8.06 15.09
N LEU A 316 -20.59 7.31 14.34
CA LEU A 316 -20.92 6.91 12.97
C LEU A 316 -21.96 5.79 12.93
N LEU A 317 -21.96 4.85 13.87
CA LEU A 317 -22.94 3.77 13.92
C LEU A 317 -24.32 4.24 14.35
N GLU A 318 -24.41 5.22 15.25
CA GLU A 318 -25.67 5.78 15.77
C GLU A 318 -26.26 6.85 14.85
N ASP A 319 -25.50 7.42 13.90
CA ASP A 319 -25.96 8.43 12.94
C ASP A 319 -25.82 7.97 11.47
N PRO A 320 -26.82 7.27 10.91
CA PRO A 320 -26.81 6.84 9.52
C PRO A 320 -26.73 7.99 8.50
N ALA A 321 -27.25 9.19 8.84
CA ALA A 321 -27.20 10.34 7.92
C ALA A 321 -25.77 10.89 7.83
N CYS A 322 -25.09 11.07 8.96
CA CYS A 322 -23.67 11.43 9.00
C CYS A 322 -22.83 10.37 8.26
N ARG A 323 -23.05 9.09 8.53
CA ARG A 323 -22.36 7.99 7.90
C ARG A 323 -22.47 8.03 6.35
N ARG A 324 -23.67 8.24 5.81
CA ARG A 324 -23.91 8.38 4.37
C ARG A 324 -23.23 9.62 3.80
N ALA A 325 -23.29 10.75 4.49
CA ALA A 325 -22.64 11.99 4.04
C ALA A 325 -21.11 11.83 3.93
N VAL A 326 -20.48 11.23 4.95
CA VAL A 326 -19.04 10.92 4.95
C VAL A 326 -18.70 9.93 3.83
N GLY A 327 -19.49 8.88 3.66
CA GLY A 327 -19.28 7.88 2.60
C GLY A 327 -19.36 8.46 1.20
N THR A 328 -20.34 9.35 0.93
CA THR A 328 -20.45 10.07 -0.35
C THR A 328 -19.25 10.96 -0.61
N ALA A 329 -18.79 11.70 0.40
CA ALA A 329 -17.61 12.55 0.30
C ALA A 329 -16.35 11.73 0.02
N ASN A 330 -16.21 10.59 0.67
CA ASN A 330 -15.11 9.64 0.47
C ASN A 330 -15.08 9.08 -0.96
N ARG A 331 -16.21 8.61 -1.45
CA ARG A 331 -16.32 8.11 -2.83
C ARG A 331 -15.88 9.16 -3.83
N LYS A 332 -16.43 10.37 -3.74
CA LYS A 332 -16.06 11.50 -4.59
C LYS A 332 -14.57 11.83 -4.52
N TYR A 333 -14.00 11.86 -3.31
CA TYR A 333 -12.56 12.12 -3.11
C TYR A 333 -11.69 11.09 -3.85
N VAL A 334 -12.06 9.79 -3.77
CA VAL A 334 -11.29 8.73 -4.42
C VAL A 334 -11.47 8.77 -5.95
N GLU A 335 -12.67 9.03 -6.46
CA GLU A 335 -12.93 9.21 -7.90
C GLU A 335 -12.08 10.33 -8.51
N GLU A 336 -11.99 11.46 -7.84
CA GLU A 336 -11.25 12.62 -8.35
C GLU A 336 -9.72 12.44 -8.25
N ARG A 337 -9.22 11.65 -7.30
CA ARG A 337 -7.81 11.70 -6.91
C ARG A 337 -7.08 10.36 -6.93
N HIS A 338 -7.79 9.25 -6.97
CA HIS A 338 -7.23 7.92 -6.77
C HIS A 338 -7.78 6.86 -7.73
N ASP A 339 -8.39 7.26 -8.84
CA ASP A 339 -8.69 6.32 -9.93
C ASP A 339 -7.40 5.75 -10.50
N GLN A 340 -7.31 4.42 -10.62
CA GLN A 340 -6.08 3.74 -11.04
C GLN A 340 -5.64 4.14 -12.46
N HIS A 341 -6.57 4.40 -13.38
CA HIS A 341 -6.25 4.78 -14.75
C HIS A 341 -5.74 6.21 -14.83
N VAL A 342 -6.34 7.10 -14.04
CA VAL A 342 -5.87 8.50 -13.91
C VAL A 342 -4.46 8.53 -13.31
N GLN A 343 -4.20 7.73 -12.27
CA GLN A 343 -2.86 7.67 -11.67
C GLN A 343 -1.84 7.01 -12.59
N ALA A 344 -2.21 5.95 -13.31
CA ALA A 344 -1.34 5.34 -14.31
C ALA A 344 -0.99 6.32 -15.45
N ALA A 345 -1.96 7.12 -15.91
CA ALA A 345 -1.70 8.17 -16.90
C ALA A 345 -0.71 9.23 -16.37
N ARG A 346 -0.84 9.64 -15.09
CA ARG A 346 0.12 10.55 -14.44
C ARG A 346 1.51 9.94 -14.31
N MET A 347 1.61 8.65 -13.99
CA MET A 347 2.89 7.94 -14.02
C MET A 347 3.50 8.00 -15.43
N GLY A 348 2.73 7.67 -16.46
CA GLY A 348 3.16 7.74 -17.87
C GLY A 348 3.65 9.13 -18.28
N ALA A 349 2.96 10.19 -17.84
CA ALA A 349 3.37 11.57 -18.06
C ALA A 349 4.71 11.90 -17.37
N ALA A 350 4.93 11.42 -16.15
CA ALA A 350 6.20 11.60 -15.45
C ALA A 350 7.40 11.00 -16.23
N PHE A 351 7.22 9.80 -16.81
CA PHE A 351 8.23 9.22 -17.70
C PHE A 351 8.45 10.08 -18.96
N ALA A 352 7.37 10.53 -19.61
CA ALA A 352 7.45 11.36 -20.81
C ALA A 352 8.15 12.70 -20.58
N GLU A 353 7.94 13.33 -19.42
CA GLU A 353 8.65 14.56 -19.06
C GLU A 353 10.17 14.37 -18.96
N ILE A 354 10.63 13.22 -18.46
CA ILE A 354 12.06 12.91 -18.40
C ILE A 354 12.59 12.55 -19.80
N GLU A 355 11.80 11.89 -20.62
CA GLU A 355 12.17 11.54 -22.01
C GLU A 355 12.37 12.77 -22.91
N ALA A 356 11.63 13.86 -22.63
CA ALA A 356 11.69 15.12 -23.37
C ALA A 356 12.91 16.00 -23.04
N ARG A 357 13.66 15.66 -22.00
CA ARG A 357 14.92 16.33 -21.60
C ARG A 357 16.13 15.74 -22.27
#